data_b182b2d02b73a4dbeb06729c81674352
#
_entry.id   b182b2d02b73a4dbeb06729c81674352
#
_cell.length_a   1.000
_cell.length_b   1.000
_cell.length_c   1.000
_cell.angle_alpha   90.00
_cell.angle_beta   90.00
_cell.angle_gamma   90.00
#
_symmetry.space_group_name_H-M   'P 1'
#
loop_
_entity.id
_entity.type
_entity.pdbx_description
1 polymer ?
#
loop_
_entity_poly.entity_id
_entity_poly.type
_entity_poly.pdbx_seq_one_letter_code
_entity_poly.pdbx_strand_id
1 'polypeptide(L)'
;MDTIRGMIMEKIAIRQHIAERLEGPILPSVINELNMKSRNLKYTIKASGGLKAEVSGLTKDNYPWRHAVDLDMKTCSCGQWQISGKPCTHAISFIGSLRRVKLEDYVHDYYSLERFKATYQFVVNPMVDKSEWRVGNPGFEMLPPKLERSAGRPRVKRIKSRGEPGKSGSYQCKRCFQFGHIEKGCREPPTELGAELPPSLPAKSK
;
A
#
# COMPACT_ATOMS: atom_id res chain seq x y z
N MET A 1 -11.52 -8.46 -21.84
CA MET A 1 -12.06 -7.13 -21.45
C MET A 1 -13.40 -7.23 -20.70
N ASP A 2 -14.27 -8.14 -21.08
CA ASP A 2 -15.61 -8.28 -20.48
C ASP A 2 -15.57 -8.57 -18.99
N THR A 3 -14.63 -9.37 -18.53
CA THR A 3 -14.44 -9.68 -17.10
C THR A 3 -14.16 -8.44 -16.26
N ILE A 4 -13.25 -7.56 -16.72
CA ILE A 4 -12.88 -6.33 -15.98
C ILE A 4 -14.09 -5.38 -15.91
N ARG A 5 -14.81 -5.21 -17.02
CA ARG A 5 -15.99 -4.37 -17.06
C ARG A 5 -17.09 -4.90 -16.14
N GLY A 6 -17.34 -6.21 -16.15
CA GLY A 6 -18.28 -6.86 -15.24
C GLY A 6 -17.93 -6.60 -13.77
N MET A 7 -16.67 -6.76 -13.42
CA MET A 7 -16.19 -6.46 -12.05
C MET A 7 -16.36 -4.99 -11.66
N ILE A 8 -16.14 -4.05 -12.59
CA ILE A 8 -16.35 -2.62 -12.33
C ILE A 8 -17.83 -2.33 -12.11
N MET A 9 -18.69 -2.84 -12.97
CA MET A 9 -20.15 -2.69 -12.88
C MET A 9 -20.67 -3.20 -11.53
N GLU A 10 -20.30 -4.41 -11.15
CA GLU A 10 -20.68 -5.02 -9.88
C GLU A 10 -20.20 -4.19 -8.68
N LYS A 11 -18.94 -3.76 -8.69
CA LYS A 11 -18.38 -2.93 -7.61
C LYS A 11 -19.06 -1.56 -7.50
N ILE A 12 -19.42 -0.94 -8.61
CA ILE A 12 -20.15 0.33 -8.61
C ILE A 12 -21.53 0.12 -7.99
N ALA A 13 -22.27 -0.90 -8.42
CA ALA A 13 -23.59 -1.22 -7.88
C ALA A 13 -23.54 -1.50 -6.35
N ILE A 14 -22.58 -2.28 -5.89
CA ILE A 14 -22.38 -2.53 -4.45
C ILE A 14 -22.12 -1.22 -3.69
N ARG A 15 -21.27 -0.35 -4.23
CA ARG A 15 -20.93 0.93 -3.56
C ARG A 15 -22.07 1.93 -3.56
N GLN A 16 -22.90 1.95 -4.60
CA GLN A 16 -24.16 2.72 -4.61
C GLN A 16 -25.06 2.26 -3.46
N HIS A 17 -25.29 0.97 -3.36
CA HIS A 17 -26.12 0.41 -2.29
C HIS A 17 -25.56 0.66 -0.88
N ILE A 18 -24.23 0.62 -0.72
CA ILE A 18 -23.58 1.02 0.52
C ILE A 18 -23.82 2.52 0.78
N ALA A 19 -23.67 3.38 -0.23
CA ALA A 19 -23.81 4.82 -0.10
C ALA A 19 -25.22 5.25 0.35
N GLU A 20 -26.25 4.52 -0.07
CA GLU A 20 -27.65 4.78 0.34
C GLU A 20 -27.87 4.55 1.84
N ARG A 21 -27.15 3.59 2.42
CA ARG A 21 -27.29 3.19 3.82
C ARG A 21 -26.41 3.97 4.78
N LEU A 22 -25.42 4.69 4.25
CA LEU A 22 -24.51 5.47 5.07
C LEU A 22 -25.12 6.81 5.45
N GLU A 23 -24.93 7.19 6.71
CA GLU A 23 -25.36 8.45 7.31
C GLU A 23 -24.14 9.19 7.90
N GLY A 24 -24.27 10.51 8.04
CA GLY A 24 -23.25 11.37 8.61
C GLY A 24 -22.49 12.20 7.58
N PRO A 25 -21.65 13.15 8.02
CA PRO A 25 -20.92 14.06 7.13
C PRO A 25 -19.71 13.40 6.47
N ILE A 26 -19.05 12.49 7.18
CA ILE A 26 -17.80 11.82 6.76
C ILE A 26 -18.02 10.31 6.70
N LEU A 27 -17.29 9.63 5.83
CA LEU A 27 -17.32 8.18 5.71
C LEU A 27 -17.02 7.49 7.05
N PRO A 28 -17.87 6.58 7.55
CA PRO A 28 -17.68 5.91 8.83
C PRO A 28 -16.35 5.13 8.93
N SER A 29 -15.87 4.61 7.81
CA SER A 29 -14.57 3.92 7.75
C SER A 29 -13.41 4.84 8.13
N VAL A 30 -13.47 6.11 7.71
CA VAL A 30 -12.44 7.12 8.05
C VAL A 30 -12.52 7.49 9.52
N ILE A 31 -13.71 7.68 10.05
CA ILE A 31 -13.90 7.99 11.48
C ILE A 31 -13.43 6.82 12.35
N ASN A 32 -13.75 5.59 11.96
CA ASN A 32 -13.27 4.40 12.66
C ASN A 32 -11.72 4.31 12.63
N GLU A 33 -11.10 4.59 11.48
CA GLU A 33 -9.63 4.65 11.37
C GLU A 33 -9.03 5.68 12.32
N LEU A 34 -9.61 6.89 12.38
CA LEU A 34 -9.15 7.96 13.25
C LEU A 34 -9.35 7.61 14.74
N ASN A 35 -10.47 7.03 15.08
CA ASN A 35 -10.75 6.54 16.43
C ASN A 35 -9.79 5.43 16.86
N MET A 36 -9.42 4.54 15.94
CA MET A 36 -8.38 3.53 16.22
C MET A 36 -7.03 4.17 16.47
N LYS A 37 -6.67 5.18 15.67
CA LYS A 37 -5.41 5.93 15.84
C LYS A 37 -5.38 6.78 17.10
N SER A 38 -6.53 7.21 17.62
CA SER A 38 -6.60 8.00 18.86
C SER A 38 -6.32 7.18 20.11
N ARG A 39 -6.42 5.86 20.03
CA ARG A 39 -6.19 4.97 21.17
C ARG A 39 -4.70 4.93 21.53
N ASN A 40 -4.41 4.96 22.82
CA ASN A 40 -3.05 4.78 23.36
C ASN A 40 -2.02 5.87 22.97
N LEU A 41 -2.47 7.06 22.56
CA LEU A 41 -1.57 8.19 22.33
C LEU A 41 -1.09 8.74 23.68
N LYS A 42 0.22 8.64 23.92
CA LYS A 42 0.90 9.16 25.12
C LYS A 42 1.75 10.37 24.74
N TYR A 43 1.08 11.48 24.37
CA TYR A 43 1.75 12.71 23.96
C TYR A 43 1.55 13.81 24.99
N THR A 44 2.57 14.66 25.16
CA THR A 44 2.47 15.87 25.95
C THR A 44 2.05 17.01 25.06
N ILE A 45 0.98 17.72 25.43
CA ILE A 45 0.40 18.81 24.65
C ILE A 45 0.62 20.10 25.41
N LYS A 46 1.21 21.09 24.76
CA LYS A 46 1.36 22.45 25.24
C LYS A 46 0.60 23.38 24.33
N ALA A 47 -0.57 23.85 24.78
CA ALA A 47 -1.36 24.81 24.02
C ALA A 47 -0.65 26.16 23.98
N SER A 48 -0.59 26.76 22.80
CA SER A 48 0.01 28.07 22.55
C SER A 48 -1.03 29.20 22.55
N GLY A 49 -2.31 28.86 22.70
CA GLY A 49 -3.45 29.77 22.56
C GLY A 49 -4.18 29.56 21.24
N GLY A 50 -5.47 29.87 21.22
CA GLY A 50 -6.35 29.58 20.10
C GLY A 50 -6.40 28.06 19.80
N LEU A 51 -6.38 27.70 18.52
CA LEU A 51 -6.37 26.31 18.06
C LEU A 51 -4.96 25.84 17.65
N LYS A 52 -3.89 26.29 18.36
CA LYS A 52 -2.50 25.94 18.09
C LYS A 52 -1.86 25.29 19.30
N ALA A 53 -1.05 24.27 19.06
CA ALA A 53 -0.34 23.57 20.12
C ALA A 53 1.00 22.98 19.65
N GLU A 54 1.89 22.82 20.60
CA GLU A 54 3.07 21.98 20.48
C GLU A 54 2.74 20.60 21.05
N VAL A 55 2.92 19.56 20.26
CA VAL A 55 2.74 18.17 20.67
C VAL A 55 4.08 17.49 20.67
N SER A 56 4.46 16.90 21.80
CA SER A 56 5.75 16.25 21.98
C SER A 56 5.59 14.85 22.58
N GLY A 57 6.58 14.03 22.35
CA GLY A 57 6.62 12.67 22.86
C GLY A 57 8.00 12.05 22.69
N LEU A 58 8.07 10.75 22.92
CA LEU A 58 9.28 9.96 22.75
C LEU A 58 9.07 8.92 21.64
N THR A 59 10.11 8.66 20.87
CA THR A 59 10.15 7.52 19.96
C THR A 59 10.26 6.20 20.74
N LYS A 60 10.16 5.07 20.05
CA LYS A 60 10.41 3.75 20.65
C LYS A 60 11.82 3.61 21.25
N ASP A 61 12.77 4.36 20.70
CA ASP A 61 14.17 4.39 21.12
C ASP A 61 14.45 5.52 22.12
N ASN A 62 13.41 6.08 22.77
CA ASN A 62 13.46 7.16 23.74
C ASN A 62 14.02 8.51 23.23
N TYR A 63 14.08 8.73 21.93
CA TYR A 63 14.44 10.05 21.40
C TYR A 63 13.24 11.01 21.47
N PRO A 64 13.44 12.23 22.00
CA PRO A 64 12.38 13.22 22.06
C PRO A 64 12.07 13.77 20.67
N TRP A 65 10.80 13.96 20.40
CA TRP A 65 10.32 14.63 19.19
C TRP A 65 9.27 15.68 19.54
N ARG A 66 9.06 16.62 18.62
CA ARG A 66 8.13 17.72 18.78
C ARG A 66 7.53 18.12 17.45
N HIS A 67 6.23 18.38 17.45
CA HIS A 67 5.50 18.85 16.26
C HIS A 67 4.59 20.02 16.65
N ALA A 68 4.54 21.04 15.78
CA ALA A 68 3.57 22.11 15.87
C ALA A 68 2.30 21.69 15.11
N VAL A 69 1.15 21.89 15.75
CA VAL A 69 -0.17 21.61 15.19
C VAL A 69 -0.97 22.90 15.17
N ASP A 70 -1.58 23.19 14.03
CA ASP A 70 -2.50 24.28 13.82
C ASP A 70 -3.82 23.72 13.30
N LEU A 71 -4.87 23.79 14.14
CA LEU A 71 -6.17 23.25 13.78
C LEU A 71 -6.96 24.19 12.86
N ASP A 72 -6.74 25.50 12.94
CA ASP A 72 -7.41 26.48 12.06
C ASP A 72 -6.97 26.26 10.61
N MET A 73 -5.66 26.13 10.41
CA MET A 73 -5.07 25.88 9.09
C MET A 73 -5.11 24.41 8.70
N LYS A 74 -5.56 23.51 9.58
CA LYS A 74 -5.56 22.05 9.40
C LYS A 74 -4.17 21.51 9.01
N THR A 75 -3.13 21.97 9.71
CA THR A 75 -1.74 21.62 9.43
C THR A 75 -1.00 21.06 10.64
N CYS A 76 0.00 20.24 10.33
CA CYS A 76 0.95 19.73 11.31
C CYS A 76 2.35 19.73 10.69
N SER A 77 3.37 20.10 11.46
CA SER A 77 4.76 20.11 10.98
C SER A 77 5.29 18.74 10.54
N CYS A 78 4.60 17.65 10.85
CA CYS A 78 4.92 16.32 10.33
C CYS A 78 4.52 16.11 8.84
N GLY A 79 3.71 17.01 8.25
CA GLY A 79 3.25 16.95 6.86
C GLY A 79 2.16 15.91 6.57
N GLN A 80 1.97 14.93 7.43
CA GLN A 80 1.06 13.80 7.16
C GLN A 80 -0.40 14.22 6.98
N TRP A 81 -0.85 15.21 7.74
CA TRP A 81 -2.22 15.72 7.62
C TRP A 81 -2.47 16.37 6.28
N GLN A 82 -1.58 17.26 5.85
CA GLN A 82 -1.68 17.98 4.57
C GLN A 82 -1.66 17.02 3.36
N ILE A 83 -0.84 15.96 3.44
CA ILE A 83 -0.74 14.95 2.38
C ILE A 83 -1.98 14.05 2.33
N SER A 84 -2.45 13.60 3.50
CA SER A 84 -3.53 12.60 3.57
C SER A 84 -4.92 13.21 3.61
N GLY A 85 -5.07 14.50 3.95
CA GLY A 85 -6.36 15.13 4.24
C GLY A 85 -7.04 14.61 5.51
N LYS A 86 -6.33 13.82 6.32
CA LYS A 86 -6.82 13.26 7.59
C LYS A 86 -5.91 13.71 8.73
N PRO A 87 -6.46 14.09 9.90
CA PRO A 87 -5.64 14.44 11.05
C PRO A 87 -4.61 13.35 11.36
N CYS A 88 -3.35 13.74 11.52
CA CYS A 88 -2.29 12.85 11.99
C CYS A 88 -2.45 12.57 13.49
N THR A 89 -1.70 11.63 14.03
CA THR A 89 -1.74 11.27 15.46
C THR A 89 -1.47 12.47 16.38
N HIS A 90 -0.62 13.42 15.96
CA HIS A 90 -0.33 14.64 16.70
C HIS A 90 -1.57 15.54 16.78
N ALA A 91 -2.23 15.76 15.64
CA ALA A 91 -3.47 16.53 15.55
C ALA A 91 -4.62 15.84 16.32
N ILE A 92 -4.77 14.53 16.18
CA ILE A 92 -5.78 13.74 16.92
C ILE A 92 -5.59 13.89 18.42
N SER A 93 -4.35 13.82 18.91
CA SER A 93 -4.06 13.99 20.34
C SER A 93 -4.47 15.38 20.83
N PHE A 94 -4.17 16.43 20.07
CA PHE A 94 -4.56 17.79 20.42
C PHE A 94 -6.08 17.98 20.35
N ILE A 95 -6.74 17.51 19.32
CA ILE A 95 -8.21 17.54 19.19
C ILE A 95 -8.87 16.84 20.40
N GLY A 96 -8.33 15.68 20.79
CA GLY A 96 -8.82 14.90 21.93
C GLY A 96 -8.65 15.62 23.28
N SER A 97 -7.73 16.57 23.39
CA SER A 97 -7.56 17.39 24.59
C SER A 97 -8.54 18.57 24.68
N LEU A 98 -9.18 18.91 23.57
CA LEU A 98 -10.14 20.00 23.51
C LEU A 98 -11.55 19.49 23.83
N ARG A 99 -12.34 20.32 24.49
CA ARG A 99 -13.74 20.02 24.77
C ARG A 99 -14.61 20.51 23.61
N ARG A 100 -15.67 19.76 23.28
CA ARG A 100 -16.68 20.12 22.27
C ARG A 100 -16.16 20.20 20.82
N VAL A 101 -15.08 19.51 20.51
CA VAL A 101 -14.49 19.45 19.17
C VAL A 101 -14.66 18.05 18.60
N LYS A 102 -15.16 17.96 17.37
CA LYS A 102 -15.36 16.67 16.67
C LYS A 102 -14.22 16.41 15.71
N LEU A 103 -13.76 15.19 15.65
CA LEU A 103 -12.74 14.77 14.68
C LEU A 103 -13.17 14.96 13.23
N GLU A 104 -14.47 14.84 12.99
CA GLU A 104 -15.09 14.99 11.68
C GLU A 104 -14.83 16.37 11.04
N ASP A 105 -14.79 17.42 11.84
CA ASP A 105 -14.62 18.81 11.38
C ASP A 105 -13.22 19.07 10.80
N TYR A 106 -12.27 18.20 11.12
CA TYR A 106 -10.87 18.31 10.70
C TYR A 106 -10.47 17.35 9.57
N VAL A 107 -11.41 16.55 9.10
CA VAL A 107 -11.20 15.69 7.92
C VAL A 107 -11.47 16.50 6.65
N HIS A 108 -10.69 16.26 5.62
CA HIS A 108 -10.88 16.92 4.34
C HIS A 108 -12.16 16.44 3.63
N ASP A 109 -12.83 17.33 2.92
CA ASP A 109 -14.10 17.06 2.21
C ASP A 109 -14.04 15.92 1.19
N TYR A 110 -12.86 15.53 0.74
CA TYR A 110 -12.69 14.33 -0.10
C TYR A 110 -13.23 13.06 0.53
N TYR A 111 -13.29 13.01 1.85
CA TYR A 111 -13.83 11.89 2.62
C TYR A 111 -15.28 12.07 3.03
N SER A 112 -15.94 13.13 2.52
CA SER A 112 -17.35 13.36 2.80
C SER A 112 -18.23 12.29 2.16
N LEU A 113 -19.32 11.95 2.83
CA LEU A 113 -20.32 11.01 2.31
C LEU A 113 -20.98 11.55 1.03
N GLU A 114 -21.15 12.85 0.92
CA GLU A 114 -21.69 13.50 -0.27
C GLU A 114 -20.82 13.25 -1.50
N ARG A 115 -19.50 13.45 -1.40
CA ARG A 115 -18.58 13.15 -2.50
C ARG A 115 -18.53 11.66 -2.84
N PHE A 116 -18.64 10.80 -1.84
CA PHE A 116 -18.72 9.37 -2.07
C PHE A 116 -19.98 9.01 -2.87
N LYS A 117 -21.14 9.54 -2.50
CA LYS A 117 -22.41 9.38 -3.24
C LYS A 117 -22.29 9.91 -4.66
N ALA A 118 -21.74 11.12 -4.84
CA ALA A 118 -21.54 11.73 -6.16
C ALA A 118 -20.59 10.89 -7.05
N THR A 119 -19.55 10.30 -6.47
CA THR A 119 -18.59 9.44 -7.22
C THR A 119 -19.25 8.20 -7.80
N TYR A 120 -20.18 7.61 -7.09
CA TYR A 120 -20.84 6.34 -7.49
C TYR A 120 -22.27 6.52 -8.01
N GLN A 121 -22.70 7.73 -8.30
CA GLN A 121 -24.08 7.98 -8.77
C GLN A 121 -24.34 7.45 -10.19
N PHE A 122 -23.30 7.27 -11.00
CA PHE A 122 -23.44 6.83 -12.39
C PHE A 122 -23.57 5.32 -12.48
N VAL A 123 -24.49 4.88 -13.32
CA VAL A 123 -24.71 3.46 -13.62
C VAL A 123 -23.87 3.06 -14.82
N VAL A 124 -23.17 1.95 -14.70
CA VAL A 124 -22.49 1.33 -15.84
C VAL A 124 -23.48 0.44 -16.56
N ASN A 125 -23.86 0.82 -17.78
CA ASN A 125 -24.79 0.03 -18.58
C ASN A 125 -24.21 -1.34 -18.92
N PRO A 126 -24.99 -2.42 -18.79
CA PRO A 126 -24.61 -3.73 -19.28
C PRO A 126 -24.42 -3.68 -20.80
N MET A 127 -23.51 -4.49 -21.31
CA MET A 127 -23.34 -4.67 -22.74
C MET A 127 -24.12 -5.88 -23.19
N VAL A 128 -24.69 -5.78 -24.39
CA VAL A 128 -25.28 -6.91 -25.08
C VAL A 128 -24.21 -7.90 -25.57
N ASP A 129 -24.59 -9.09 -25.92
CA ASP A 129 -23.67 -10.09 -26.46
C ASP A 129 -22.95 -9.58 -27.72
N LYS A 130 -21.76 -10.09 -27.97
CA LYS A 130 -20.94 -9.68 -29.13
C LYS A 130 -21.60 -9.98 -30.45
N SER A 131 -22.45 -11.00 -30.50
CA SER A 131 -23.25 -11.36 -31.71
C SER A 131 -24.22 -10.25 -32.12
N GLU A 132 -24.66 -9.43 -31.16
CA GLU A 132 -25.60 -8.32 -31.42
C GLU A 132 -24.88 -7.00 -31.77
N TRP A 133 -23.55 -6.99 -31.75
CA TRP A 133 -22.81 -5.78 -32.08
C TRP A 133 -22.88 -5.53 -33.57
N ARG A 134 -23.31 -4.33 -33.96
CA ARG A 134 -23.24 -3.91 -35.35
C ARG A 134 -21.79 -3.78 -35.77
N VAL A 135 -21.35 -4.62 -36.69
CA VAL A 135 -20.03 -4.49 -37.29
C VAL A 135 -20.07 -3.27 -38.19
N GLY A 136 -19.56 -2.15 -37.70
CA GLY A 136 -19.37 -0.97 -38.54
C GLY A 136 -18.22 -1.23 -39.52
N ASN A 137 -18.45 -0.96 -40.81
CA ASN A 137 -17.32 -0.91 -41.73
C ASN A 137 -16.65 0.46 -41.60
N PRO A 138 -15.43 0.55 -41.06
CA PRO A 138 -14.74 1.83 -40.83
C PRO A 138 -14.24 2.46 -42.14
N GLY A 139 -14.43 1.82 -43.31
CA GLY A 139 -13.96 2.30 -44.60
C GLY A 139 -12.46 2.13 -44.83
N PHE A 140 -11.76 1.52 -43.90
CA PHE A 140 -10.33 1.20 -43.99
C PHE A 140 -10.07 -0.17 -43.34
N GLU A 141 -9.06 -0.86 -43.84
CA GLU A 141 -8.60 -2.12 -43.28
C GLU A 141 -7.70 -1.84 -42.04
N MET A 142 -8.15 -2.31 -40.86
CA MET A 142 -7.32 -2.27 -39.67
C MET A 142 -6.32 -3.42 -39.70
N LEU A 143 -5.09 -3.11 -40.01
CA LEU A 143 -4.00 -4.07 -39.90
C LEU A 143 -3.70 -4.33 -38.40
N PRO A 144 -3.44 -5.58 -38.03
CA PRO A 144 -3.00 -5.88 -36.67
C PRO A 144 -1.72 -5.09 -36.35
N PRO A 145 -1.54 -4.61 -35.13
CA PRO A 145 -0.33 -3.91 -34.74
C PRO A 145 0.87 -4.81 -35.03
N LYS A 146 1.92 -4.25 -35.66
CA LYS A 146 3.16 -4.98 -35.86
C LYS A 146 3.69 -5.44 -34.50
N LEU A 147 3.68 -6.74 -34.26
CA LEU A 147 4.19 -7.36 -33.03
C LEU A 147 5.73 -7.38 -32.98
N GLU A 148 6.37 -6.37 -33.57
CA GLU A 148 7.79 -6.19 -33.38
C GLU A 148 8.00 -5.69 -31.93
N ARG A 149 8.61 -6.52 -31.13
CA ARG A 149 9.13 -6.08 -29.84
C ARG A 149 10.09 -4.94 -30.14
N SER A 150 9.68 -3.69 -29.85
CA SER A 150 10.63 -2.59 -29.80
C SER A 150 11.80 -3.04 -28.91
N ALA A 151 13.04 -2.78 -29.37
CA ALA A 151 14.23 -3.14 -28.63
C ALA A 151 14.09 -2.64 -27.18
N GLY A 152 13.66 -3.56 -26.30
CA GLY A 152 13.59 -3.28 -24.87
C GLY A 152 14.99 -3.00 -24.34
N ARG A 153 15.09 -2.33 -23.21
CA ARG A 153 16.37 -2.11 -22.52
C ARG A 153 17.18 -3.41 -22.55
N PRO A 154 18.42 -3.40 -23.06
CA PRO A 154 19.28 -4.57 -23.08
C PRO A 154 19.33 -5.16 -21.67
N ARG A 155 19.25 -6.49 -21.53
CA ARG A 155 19.42 -7.15 -20.24
C ARG A 155 20.84 -6.90 -19.75
N VAL A 156 21.04 -5.79 -19.06
CA VAL A 156 22.28 -5.53 -18.34
C VAL A 156 22.21 -6.35 -17.06
N LYS A 157 23.15 -7.26 -16.88
CA LYS A 157 23.30 -7.95 -15.59
C LYS A 157 23.47 -6.86 -14.53
N ARG A 158 22.62 -6.88 -13.50
CA ARG A 158 22.75 -5.94 -12.38
C ARG A 158 24.20 -5.99 -11.86
N ILE A 159 24.89 -4.89 -11.92
CA ILE A 159 26.21 -4.76 -11.31
C ILE A 159 25.98 -4.68 -9.80
N LYS A 160 26.49 -5.65 -9.07
CA LYS A 160 26.38 -5.69 -7.61
C LYS A 160 27.28 -4.58 -7.03
N SER A 161 26.78 -3.89 -6.01
CA SER A 161 27.60 -2.93 -5.29
C SER A 161 28.66 -3.65 -4.47
N ARG A 162 29.79 -2.95 -4.20
CA ARG A 162 30.89 -3.47 -3.39
C ARG A 162 30.38 -3.78 -1.98
N GLY A 163 30.37 -5.08 -1.61
CA GLY A 163 29.81 -5.54 -0.32
C GLY A 163 28.43 -6.20 -0.38
N GLU A 164 27.77 -6.20 -1.53
CA GLU A 164 26.55 -6.97 -1.71
C GLU A 164 26.86 -8.47 -1.72
N PRO A 165 26.28 -9.28 -0.82
CA PRO A 165 26.54 -10.73 -0.78
C PRO A 165 26.17 -11.33 -2.13
N GLY A 166 27.12 -12.00 -2.77
CA GLY A 166 26.85 -12.76 -3.99
C GLY A 166 25.72 -13.76 -3.71
N LYS A 167 24.86 -14.01 -4.69
CA LYS A 167 24.04 -15.22 -4.70
C LYS A 167 24.92 -16.46 -4.96
N SER A 168 25.95 -16.64 -4.19
CA SER A 168 26.51 -17.96 -3.96
C SER A 168 25.69 -18.59 -2.86
N GLY A 169 24.46 -18.95 -3.18
CA GLY A 169 23.78 -19.96 -2.40
C GLY A 169 24.71 -21.14 -2.42
N SER A 170 25.15 -21.62 -1.27
CA SER A 170 25.86 -22.84 -1.12
C SER A 170 24.90 -23.98 -1.53
N TYR A 171 24.82 -24.23 -2.85
CA TYR A 171 24.09 -25.39 -3.37
C TYR A 171 24.77 -26.64 -2.87
N GLN A 172 24.05 -27.44 -2.14
CA GLN A 172 24.50 -28.75 -1.75
C GLN A 172 24.26 -29.72 -2.92
N CYS A 173 25.31 -30.38 -3.35
CA CYS A 173 25.23 -31.38 -4.40
C CYS A 173 24.39 -32.58 -3.93
N LYS A 174 23.37 -32.98 -4.71
CA LYS A 174 22.51 -34.11 -4.37
C LYS A 174 23.22 -35.48 -4.48
N ARG A 175 24.37 -35.53 -5.11
CA ARG A 175 25.15 -36.76 -5.32
C ARG A 175 26.20 -37.03 -4.23
N CYS A 176 26.95 -36.01 -3.81
CA CYS A 176 28.01 -36.15 -2.82
C CYS A 176 27.77 -35.34 -1.53
N PHE A 177 26.67 -34.62 -1.43
CA PHE A 177 26.26 -33.74 -0.32
C PHE A 177 27.24 -32.62 0.05
N GLN A 178 28.30 -32.41 -0.76
CA GLN A 178 29.20 -31.27 -0.58
C GLN A 178 28.63 -29.98 -1.14
N PHE A 179 29.09 -28.85 -0.62
CA PHE A 179 28.65 -27.53 -1.05
C PHE A 179 29.55 -26.97 -2.17
N GLY A 180 28.98 -26.12 -3.05
CA GLY A 180 29.74 -25.35 -4.05
C GLY A 180 29.59 -25.83 -5.49
N HIS A 181 28.96 -26.97 -5.75
CA HIS A 181 28.66 -27.46 -7.09
C HIS A 181 27.28 -28.15 -7.16
N ILE A 182 26.77 -28.34 -8.37
CA ILE A 182 25.53 -29.07 -8.64
C ILE A 182 25.81 -30.48 -9.15
N GLU A 183 24.85 -31.39 -9.05
CA GLU A 183 24.94 -32.78 -9.42
C GLU A 183 25.52 -33.01 -10.83
N LYS A 184 25.10 -32.18 -11.83
CA LYS A 184 25.61 -32.27 -13.23
C LYS A 184 27.11 -32.03 -13.38
N GLY A 185 27.75 -31.35 -12.43
CA GLY A 185 29.17 -31.04 -12.44
C GLY A 185 29.96 -31.84 -11.37
N CYS A 186 29.31 -32.77 -10.69
CA CYS A 186 29.91 -33.51 -9.61
C CYS A 186 30.88 -34.59 -10.17
N ARG A 187 32.14 -34.55 -9.71
CA ARG A 187 33.17 -35.54 -10.03
C ARG A 187 33.38 -36.56 -8.92
N GLU A 188 32.75 -36.33 -7.77
CA GLU A 188 32.88 -37.20 -6.61
C GLU A 188 31.97 -38.45 -6.75
N PRO A 189 32.36 -39.60 -6.15
CA PRO A 189 31.49 -40.77 -6.11
C PRO A 189 30.17 -40.45 -5.37
N PRO A 190 29.08 -41.15 -5.70
CA PRO A 190 27.81 -40.97 -4.98
C PRO A 190 27.98 -41.45 -3.54
N THR A 191 27.56 -40.61 -2.58
CA THR A 191 27.56 -40.96 -1.16
C THR A 191 26.28 -41.74 -0.86
N GLU A 192 26.40 -42.98 -0.36
CA GLU A 192 25.24 -43.79 0.01
C GLU A 192 24.55 -43.22 1.26
N LEU A 193 23.22 -43.35 1.29
CA LEU A 193 22.39 -42.96 2.45
C LEU A 193 22.76 -43.83 3.65
N GLY A 194 23.57 -43.30 4.56
CA GLY A 194 24.09 -43.99 5.75
C GLY A 194 25.51 -43.59 6.14
N ALA A 195 26.25 -42.93 5.25
CA ALA A 195 27.50 -42.29 5.59
C ALA A 195 27.28 -41.01 6.39
N GLU A 196 28.13 -40.69 7.38
CA GLU A 196 28.03 -39.46 8.16
C GLU A 196 27.99 -38.25 7.24
N LEU A 197 26.87 -37.50 7.32
CA LEU A 197 26.69 -36.26 6.57
C LEU A 197 27.72 -35.23 7.05
N PRO A 198 28.39 -34.51 6.13
CA PRO A 198 29.29 -33.43 6.52
C PRO A 198 28.51 -32.37 7.32
N PRO A 199 29.15 -31.75 8.33
CA PRO A 199 28.47 -30.81 9.23
C PRO A 199 27.80 -29.67 8.45
N SER A 200 26.55 -29.37 8.80
CA SER A 200 25.82 -28.22 8.23
C SER A 200 26.58 -26.93 8.52
N LEU A 201 26.64 -26.03 7.52
CA LEU A 201 27.22 -24.70 7.71
C LEU A 201 26.49 -23.95 8.85
N PRO A 202 27.24 -23.26 9.71
CA PRO A 202 26.64 -22.51 10.80
C PRO A 202 25.66 -21.46 10.25
N ALA A 203 24.47 -21.37 10.86
CA ALA A 203 23.48 -20.35 10.53
C ALA A 203 24.09 -18.97 10.71
N LYS A 204 24.05 -18.14 9.68
CA LYS A 204 24.48 -16.75 9.79
C LYS A 204 23.58 -16.05 10.79
N SER A 205 24.15 -15.64 11.92
CA SER A 205 23.51 -14.76 12.90
C SER A 205 23.03 -13.48 12.19
N LYS A 206 21.77 -13.09 12.46
CA LYS A 206 21.16 -11.85 11.99
C LYS A 206 21.77 -10.63 12.67
#